data_c424b319d1c41dfd4449261b1bdef310
#
_entry.id   c424b319d1c41dfd4449261b1bdef310
#
_cell.length_a   1.000
_cell.length_b   1.000
_cell.length_c   1.000
_cell.angle_alpha   90.00
_cell.angle_beta   90.00
_cell.angle_gamma   90.00
#
_symmetry.space_group_name_H-M   'P 1'
#
loop_
_entity.id
_entity.type
_entity.pdbx_description
1 polymer ?
#
loop_
_entity_poly.entity_id
_entity_poly.type
_entity_poly.pdbx_seq_one_letter_code
_entity_poly.pdbx_strand_id
1 'polypeptide(L)'
;MIFPRIGIALVLMVWLIPHGWSAPAGKRLTLGEALAAAETAHPDQRLAEADWAAALAEQEAAASRSDLSVNVEAGLRHAHPSSGPDAGLADNSLRLSARKSLYDFGRTAWYERAARSTVDAREAGLLEARERRRIEVMARFFNVLAAGMQLIADNETMAVAYVNADNARDRLKVGQVSATELAELESRYQDILVRRNASQARARLARAQLANAMNQPGQLAAELEDPKLAANDLALPDYEILLPVMQEHNPRLRTQLALLEASRQRMEALRAENSPMLDAEVEAAGYSRETATRDNLRAGVVLTWPVYQGRRVSAQLAREQAQFHKLQAEADKLRMDLAEALLEVWAEIDQLQRSVRAAARKQVEYRDLALEKARGQYEVELKANLGDAMAATMEAKLRERRTEYQLALAFARIKALLGRPLESTGKDEGRTK
;
A
#
# COMPACT_ATOMS: atom_id res chain seq x y z
N MET A 1 -8.99 56.59 -52.76
CA MET A 1 -10.27 55.84 -52.84
C MET A 1 -9.95 54.47 -53.47
N ILE A 2 -9.77 53.42 -52.73
CA ILE A 2 -9.86 51.99 -53.14
C ILE A 2 -9.88 51.18 -51.87
N PHE A 3 -11.02 50.57 -51.53
CA PHE A 3 -11.21 49.63 -50.43
C PHE A 3 -10.84 48.23 -50.94
N PRO A 4 -10.13 47.38 -50.21
CA PRO A 4 -10.10 45.96 -50.47
C PRO A 4 -11.10 45.22 -49.57
N ARG A 5 -11.85 44.30 -50.19
CA ARG A 5 -12.80 43.35 -49.64
C ARG A 5 -12.12 42.37 -48.71
N ILE A 6 -12.58 42.29 -47.45
CA ILE A 6 -12.20 41.23 -46.50
C ILE A 6 -13.15 40.04 -46.76
N GLY A 7 -12.56 38.93 -47.23
CA GLY A 7 -13.23 37.64 -47.34
C GLY A 7 -13.24 36.94 -45.98
N ILE A 8 -14.44 36.66 -45.46
CA ILE A 8 -14.68 35.90 -44.26
C ILE A 8 -14.56 34.41 -44.63
N ALA A 9 -13.46 33.77 -44.24
CA ALA A 9 -13.28 32.33 -44.32
C ALA A 9 -13.99 31.68 -43.09
N LEU A 10 -15.09 31.00 -43.36
CA LEU A 10 -15.84 30.20 -42.37
C LEU A 10 -15.08 28.91 -42.11
N VAL A 11 -14.34 28.83 -40.97
CA VAL A 11 -13.68 27.60 -40.53
C VAL A 11 -14.72 26.73 -39.84
N LEU A 12 -15.18 25.68 -40.52
CA LEU A 12 -15.99 24.61 -39.98
C LEU A 12 -15.15 23.81 -39.00
N MET A 13 -15.30 24.08 -37.71
CA MET A 13 -14.67 23.31 -36.61
C MET A 13 -15.49 22.03 -36.43
N VAL A 14 -15.05 20.94 -37.06
CA VAL A 14 -15.58 19.59 -36.83
C VAL A 14 -15.20 19.17 -35.42
N TRP A 15 -16.19 19.17 -34.54
CA TRP A 15 -16.06 18.57 -33.20
C TRP A 15 -15.90 17.07 -33.35
N LEU A 16 -14.68 16.57 -33.23
CA LEU A 16 -14.40 15.16 -32.96
C LEU A 16 -14.92 14.83 -31.56
N ILE A 17 -16.13 14.31 -31.48
CA ILE A 17 -16.65 13.67 -30.26
C ILE A 17 -15.75 12.47 -30.01
N PRO A 18 -15.03 12.38 -28.88
CA PRO A 18 -14.30 11.15 -28.56
C PRO A 18 -15.34 10.04 -28.44
N HIS A 19 -15.25 9.06 -29.32
CA HIS A 19 -16.00 7.82 -29.22
C HIS A 19 -15.70 7.24 -27.84
N GLY A 20 -16.71 7.26 -26.97
CA GLY A 20 -16.65 6.57 -25.70
C GLY A 20 -16.23 5.11 -25.99
N TRP A 21 -15.20 4.66 -25.39
CA TRP A 21 -14.86 3.25 -25.34
C TRP A 21 -16.01 2.52 -24.68
N SER A 22 -16.94 2.04 -25.50
CA SER A 22 -17.85 0.96 -25.12
C SER A 22 -16.96 -0.24 -24.80
N ALA A 23 -16.79 -0.56 -23.54
CA ALA A 23 -16.18 -1.81 -23.13
C ALA A 23 -16.95 -2.94 -23.84
N PRO A 24 -16.27 -3.90 -24.49
CA PRO A 24 -16.95 -4.99 -25.17
C PRO A 24 -17.81 -5.72 -24.15
N ALA A 25 -19.12 -5.74 -24.38
CA ALA A 25 -20.08 -6.49 -23.59
C ALA A 25 -19.67 -7.97 -23.64
N GLY A 26 -19.19 -8.52 -22.51
CA GLY A 26 -18.98 -9.96 -22.40
C GLY A 26 -17.72 -10.46 -21.69
N LYS A 27 -16.67 -9.67 -21.50
CA LYS A 27 -15.47 -10.17 -20.81
C LYS A 27 -15.60 -10.00 -19.30
N ARG A 28 -15.66 -11.13 -18.56
CA ARG A 28 -15.64 -11.12 -17.09
C ARG A 28 -14.24 -10.77 -16.59
N LEU A 29 -14.17 -9.96 -15.56
CA LEU A 29 -12.91 -9.59 -14.94
C LEU A 29 -12.37 -10.79 -14.14
N THR A 30 -11.16 -11.23 -14.46
CA THR A 30 -10.46 -12.27 -13.71
C THR A 30 -9.68 -11.70 -12.53
N LEU A 31 -9.37 -12.53 -11.53
CA LEU A 31 -8.51 -12.14 -10.41
C LEU A 31 -7.13 -11.70 -10.89
N GLY A 32 -6.57 -12.39 -11.91
CA GLY A 32 -5.25 -12.02 -12.47
C GLY A 32 -5.26 -10.62 -13.10
N GLU A 33 -6.30 -10.28 -13.87
CA GLU A 33 -6.46 -8.93 -14.44
C GLU A 33 -6.67 -7.86 -13.36
N ALA A 34 -7.41 -8.16 -12.30
CA ALA A 34 -7.60 -7.25 -11.18
C ALA A 34 -6.29 -6.99 -10.42
N LEU A 35 -5.47 -8.03 -10.21
CA LEU A 35 -4.15 -7.90 -9.58
C LEU A 35 -3.17 -7.15 -10.48
N ALA A 36 -3.17 -7.40 -11.79
CA ALA A 36 -2.35 -6.64 -12.75
C ALA A 36 -2.73 -5.16 -12.78
N ALA A 37 -4.04 -4.84 -12.71
CA ALA A 37 -4.49 -3.45 -12.59
C ALA A 37 -4.04 -2.79 -11.27
N ALA A 38 -3.88 -3.57 -10.20
CA ALA A 38 -3.37 -3.07 -8.92
C ALA A 38 -1.88 -2.71 -8.96
N GLU A 39 -1.11 -3.28 -9.87
CA GLU A 39 0.31 -2.97 -10.08
C GLU A 39 0.52 -1.65 -10.85
N THR A 40 -0.54 -1.11 -11.47
CA THR A 40 -0.50 0.22 -12.08
C THR A 40 -0.51 1.30 -11.00
N ALA A 41 0.08 2.48 -11.30
CA ALA A 41 0.40 3.57 -10.37
C ALA A 41 -0.77 4.04 -9.47
N HIS A 42 -1.08 3.27 -8.43
CA HIS A 42 -2.02 3.66 -7.39
C HIS A 42 -1.41 4.72 -6.47
N PRO A 43 -2.20 5.66 -5.90
CA PRO A 43 -1.69 6.68 -4.99
C PRO A 43 -0.82 6.15 -3.85
N ASP A 44 -1.19 5.05 -3.18
CA ASP A 44 -0.41 4.45 -2.09
C ASP A 44 0.96 3.93 -2.55
N GLN A 45 1.03 3.37 -3.76
CA GLN A 45 2.30 2.92 -4.33
C GLN A 45 3.18 4.11 -4.71
N ARG A 46 2.58 5.17 -5.31
CA ARG A 46 3.31 6.41 -5.63
C ARG A 46 3.84 7.12 -4.39
N LEU A 47 3.13 7.05 -3.25
CA LEU A 47 3.64 7.55 -1.97
C LEU A 47 4.91 6.79 -1.54
N ALA A 48 4.89 5.47 -1.57
CA ALA A 48 6.06 4.66 -1.23
C ALA A 48 7.23 4.85 -2.21
N GLU A 49 6.95 5.01 -3.51
CA GLU A 49 7.94 5.32 -4.54
C GLU A 49 8.55 6.72 -4.34
N ALA A 50 7.75 7.72 -3.96
CA ALA A 50 8.21 9.06 -3.63
C ALA A 50 9.09 9.07 -2.37
N ASP A 51 8.72 8.31 -1.33
CA ASP A 51 9.52 8.14 -0.12
C ASP A 51 10.88 7.50 -0.42
N TRP A 52 10.91 6.50 -1.30
CA TRP A 52 12.17 5.89 -1.76
C TRP A 52 13.02 6.84 -2.59
N ALA A 53 12.41 7.56 -3.54
CA ALA A 53 13.10 8.58 -4.34
C ALA A 53 13.67 9.72 -3.47
N ALA A 54 12.95 10.16 -2.44
CA ALA A 54 13.44 11.14 -1.48
C ALA A 54 14.66 10.61 -0.71
N ALA A 55 14.66 9.34 -0.30
CA ALA A 55 15.80 8.74 0.38
C ALA A 55 17.04 8.64 -0.53
N LEU A 56 16.86 8.35 -1.83
CA LEU A 56 17.95 8.38 -2.81
C LEU A 56 18.54 9.79 -2.96
N ALA A 57 17.70 10.82 -3.04
CA ALA A 57 18.15 12.20 -3.10
C ALA A 57 18.86 12.63 -1.79
N GLU A 58 18.41 12.16 -0.64
CA GLU A 58 19.13 12.38 0.64
C GLU A 58 20.49 11.67 0.67
N GLN A 59 20.62 10.50 0.06
CA GLN A 59 21.91 9.80 -0.08
C GLN A 59 22.88 10.61 -0.98
N GLU A 60 22.41 11.12 -2.10
CA GLU A 60 23.21 12.00 -2.97
C GLU A 60 23.61 13.29 -2.24
N ALA A 61 22.68 13.90 -1.49
CA ALA A 61 22.97 15.08 -0.67
C ALA A 61 23.99 14.79 0.44
N ALA A 62 23.99 13.57 1.00
CA ALA A 62 25.01 13.15 1.98
C ALA A 62 26.39 13.00 1.33
N ALA A 63 26.46 12.39 0.15
CA ALA A 63 27.70 12.20 -0.62
C ALA A 63 28.28 13.55 -1.09
N SER A 64 27.42 14.47 -1.54
CA SER A 64 27.84 15.79 -2.06
C SER A 64 28.45 16.72 -1.00
N ARG A 65 28.43 16.36 0.29
CA ARG A 65 29.08 17.15 1.36
C ARG A 65 30.59 17.30 1.15
N SER A 66 31.23 16.37 0.47
CA SER A 66 32.65 16.42 0.12
C SER A 66 32.91 16.94 -1.30
N ASP A 67 31.88 17.33 -2.04
CA ASP A 67 32.04 17.81 -3.42
C ASP A 67 32.61 19.21 -3.51
N LEU A 68 33.05 19.56 -4.72
CA LEU A 68 33.53 20.90 -5.02
C LEU A 68 32.37 21.90 -4.93
N SER A 69 32.50 22.89 -4.06
CA SER A 69 31.57 24.03 -4.00
C SER A 69 32.23 25.25 -4.64
N VAL A 70 31.50 25.95 -5.49
CA VAL A 70 31.93 27.21 -6.11
C VAL A 70 30.91 28.28 -5.76
N ASN A 71 31.41 29.38 -5.15
CA ASN A 71 30.56 30.48 -4.73
C ASN A 71 31.07 31.79 -5.32
N VAL A 72 30.12 32.67 -5.72
CA VAL A 72 30.40 34.04 -6.10
C VAL A 72 29.76 34.94 -5.04
N GLU A 73 30.57 35.82 -4.45
CA GLU A 73 30.14 36.79 -3.46
C GLU A 73 30.42 38.22 -3.99
N ALA A 74 29.40 39.05 -4.08
CA ALA A 74 29.53 40.46 -4.39
C ALA A 74 29.19 41.30 -3.17
N GLY A 75 30.09 42.14 -2.72
CA GLY A 75 29.90 43.05 -1.62
C GLY A 75 29.93 44.50 -2.05
N LEU A 76 28.87 45.25 -1.83
CA LEU A 76 28.84 46.71 -2.02
C LEU A 76 28.85 47.38 -0.65
N ARG A 77 29.94 48.06 -0.35
CA ARG A 77 30.15 48.69 0.97
C ARG A 77 30.61 50.11 0.82
N HIS A 78 30.15 50.96 1.71
CA HIS A 78 30.68 52.29 1.92
C HIS A 78 31.40 52.31 3.28
N ALA A 79 32.70 52.63 3.30
CA ALA A 79 33.52 52.58 4.50
C ALA A 79 34.07 53.96 4.84
N HIS A 80 34.03 54.33 6.12
CA HIS A 80 34.76 55.47 6.67
C HIS A 80 35.98 54.91 7.41
N PRO A 81 37.18 55.09 6.88
CA PRO A 81 38.41 54.63 7.56
C PRO A 81 38.61 55.42 8.86
N SER A 82 39.06 54.74 9.93
CA SER A 82 39.35 55.35 11.23
C SER A 82 40.58 56.23 11.24
N SER A 83 41.40 56.20 10.16
CA SER A 83 42.63 57.03 10.01
C SER A 83 42.74 57.40 8.53
N GLY A 84 42.82 58.71 8.23
CA GLY A 84 42.91 59.25 6.87
C GLY A 84 41.91 60.37 6.63
N PRO A 85 41.81 60.95 5.40
CA PRO A 85 40.85 62.01 5.11
C PRO A 85 39.40 61.54 5.30
N ASP A 86 38.56 62.34 5.89
CA ASP A 86 37.17 62.10 6.27
C ASP A 86 36.18 61.87 5.12
N ALA A 87 36.64 61.42 4.00
CA ALA A 87 35.83 61.08 2.84
C ALA A 87 35.46 59.59 2.87
N GLY A 88 34.16 59.28 2.90
CA GLY A 88 33.66 57.94 2.72
C GLY A 88 34.14 57.38 1.38
N LEU A 89 34.66 56.15 1.40
CA LEU A 89 35.22 55.43 0.23
C LEU A 89 34.36 54.24 -0.12
N ALA A 90 34.21 53.98 -1.44
CA ALA A 90 33.62 52.73 -1.92
C ALA A 90 34.58 51.57 -1.59
N ASP A 91 34.06 50.55 -0.90
CA ASP A 91 34.80 49.33 -0.52
C ASP A 91 34.08 48.08 -1.10
N ASN A 92 33.92 48.10 -2.42
CA ASN A 92 33.25 47.05 -3.15
C ASN A 92 34.19 45.85 -3.38
N SER A 93 33.64 44.68 -3.36
CA SER A 93 34.38 43.44 -3.64
C SER A 93 33.56 42.48 -4.48
N LEU A 94 34.21 41.75 -5.39
CA LEU A 94 33.70 40.59 -6.09
C LEU A 94 34.66 39.43 -5.83
N ARG A 95 34.16 38.34 -5.28
CA ARG A 95 34.95 37.19 -4.87
C ARG A 95 34.36 35.93 -5.50
N LEU A 96 35.21 35.14 -6.17
CA LEU A 96 34.95 33.80 -6.63
C LEU A 96 35.74 32.83 -5.75
N SER A 97 35.07 31.95 -5.01
CA SER A 97 35.72 30.95 -4.17
C SER A 97 35.31 29.54 -4.57
N ALA A 98 36.30 28.64 -4.65
CA ALA A 98 36.11 27.22 -4.85
C ALA A 98 36.68 26.47 -3.65
N ARG A 99 35.88 25.59 -3.02
CA ARG A 99 36.28 24.77 -1.88
C ARG A 99 35.99 23.31 -2.16
N LYS A 100 36.94 22.42 -1.85
CA LYS A 100 36.84 20.96 -1.94
C LYS A 100 37.31 20.35 -0.64
N SER A 101 36.45 19.56 0.03
CA SER A 101 36.90 18.76 1.18
C SER A 101 37.83 17.64 0.70
N LEU A 102 39.03 17.61 1.23
CA LEU A 102 40.04 16.60 0.91
C LEU A 102 40.00 15.45 1.89
N TYR A 103 39.76 15.74 3.17
CA TYR A 103 39.70 14.73 4.22
C TYR A 103 38.90 15.23 5.44
N ASP A 104 37.94 14.44 5.90
CA ASP A 104 37.03 14.79 6.98
C ASP A 104 36.94 13.73 8.10
N PHE A 105 37.95 12.87 8.22
CA PHE A 105 38.02 11.77 9.17
C PHE A 105 36.82 10.82 9.12
N GLY A 106 36.25 10.65 7.91
CA GLY A 106 35.15 9.72 7.64
C GLY A 106 33.76 10.26 7.99
N ARG A 107 33.62 11.54 8.36
CA ARG A 107 32.33 12.14 8.71
C ARG A 107 31.32 12.01 7.56
N THR A 108 31.70 12.42 6.34
CA THR A 108 30.85 12.27 5.14
C THR A 108 30.51 10.82 4.88
N ALA A 109 31.51 9.92 4.96
CA ALA A 109 31.29 8.49 4.73
C ALA A 109 30.28 7.86 5.73
N TRP A 110 30.25 8.31 6.99
CA TRP A 110 29.26 7.85 7.94
C TRP A 110 27.86 8.39 7.65
N TYR A 111 27.73 9.66 7.25
CA TYR A 111 26.44 10.21 6.81
C TYR A 111 25.90 9.53 5.55
N GLU A 112 26.78 9.23 4.58
CA GLU A 112 26.43 8.50 3.37
C GLU A 112 25.94 7.07 3.70
N ARG A 113 26.65 6.35 4.56
CA ARG A 113 26.19 5.01 5.01
C ARG A 113 24.84 5.07 5.69
N ALA A 114 24.64 6.06 6.58
CA ALA A 114 23.37 6.25 7.25
C ALA A 114 22.23 6.53 6.27
N ALA A 115 22.48 7.36 5.26
CA ALA A 115 21.52 7.64 4.20
C ALA A 115 21.26 6.38 3.34
N ARG A 116 22.29 5.60 3.00
CA ARG A 116 22.14 4.32 2.30
C ARG A 116 21.28 3.32 3.08
N SER A 117 21.51 3.16 4.38
CA SER A 117 20.66 2.30 5.21
C SER A 117 19.21 2.82 5.26
N THR A 118 19.00 4.14 5.12
CA THR A 118 17.65 4.70 4.99
C THR A 118 17.03 4.35 3.63
N VAL A 119 17.81 4.35 2.53
CA VAL A 119 17.36 3.88 1.21
C VAL A 119 16.92 2.42 1.27
N ASP A 120 17.74 1.54 1.88
CA ASP A 120 17.41 0.11 2.05
C ASP A 120 16.10 -0.07 2.83
N ALA A 121 15.88 0.76 3.87
CA ALA A 121 14.62 0.76 4.62
C ALA A 121 13.41 1.18 3.75
N ARG A 122 13.55 2.21 2.92
CA ARG A 122 12.46 2.67 2.05
C ARG A 122 12.17 1.70 0.90
N GLU A 123 13.19 1.04 0.37
CA GLU A 123 13.04 -0.02 -0.62
C GLU A 123 12.24 -1.20 -0.05
N ALA A 124 12.58 -1.68 1.16
CA ALA A 124 11.83 -2.71 1.84
C ALA A 124 10.37 -2.28 2.11
N GLY A 125 10.15 -1.01 2.48
CA GLY A 125 8.82 -0.41 2.64
C GLY A 125 8.00 -0.38 1.34
N LEU A 126 8.64 -0.12 0.20
CA LEU A 126 7.99 -0.18 -1.12
C LEU A 126 7.52 -1.60 -1.46
N LEU A 127 8.35 -2.62 -1.17
CA LEU A 127 7.95 -4.03 -1.36
C LEU A 127 6.75 -4.40 -0.47
N GLU A 128 6.76 -3.96 0.79
CA GLU A 128 5.62 -4.16 1.70
C GLU A 128 4.34 -3.48 1.17
N ALA A 129 4.44 -2.25 0.68
CA ALA A 129 3.30 -1.51 0.13
C ALA A 129 2.68 -2.24 -1.07
N ARG A 130 3.49 -2.81 -1.96
CA ARG A 130 3.05 -3.61 -3.11
C ARG A 130 2.32 -4.89 -2.67
N GLU A 131 2.88 -5.66 -1.75
CA GLU A 131 2.25 -6.89 -1.25
C GLU A 131 0.94 -6.59 -0.50
N ARG A 132 0.90 -5.55 0.34
CA ARG A 132 -0.34 -5.08 1.00
C ARG A 132 -1.42 -4.75 -0.01
N ARG A 133 -1.03 -4.07 -1.08
CA ARG A 133 -1.94 -3.70 -2.17
C ARG A 133 -2.52 -4.90 -2.88
N ARG A 134 -1.70 -5.91 -3.20
CA ARG A 134 -2.16 -7.17 -3.81
C ARG A 134 -3.18 -7.88 -2.93
N ILE A 135 -2.92 -7.97 -1.63
CA ILE A 135 -3.86 -8.57 -0.67
C ILE A 135 -5.16 -7.77 -0.59
N GLU A 136 -5.09 -6.45 -0.59
CA GLU A 136 -6.28 -5.58 -0.57
C GLU A 136 -7.15 -5.81 -1.82
N VAL A 137 -6.58 -5.75 -3.02
CA VAL A 137 -7.34 -6.00 -4.27
C VAL A 137 -7.96 -7.38 -4.26
N MET A 138 -7.21 -8.41 -3.84
CA MET A 138 -7.71 -9.77 -3.70
C MET A 138 -8.89 -9.85 -2.73
N ALA A 139 -8.81 -9.18 -1.57
CA ALA A 139 -9.89 -9.11 -0.59
C ALA A 139 -11.13 -8.40 -1.16
N ARG A 140 -10.96 -7.27 -1.87
CA ARG A 140 -12.05 -6.54 -2.52
C ARG A 140 -12.69 -7.36 -3.63
N PHE A 141 -11.90 -8.10 -4.43
CA PHE A 141 -12.39 -8.98 -5.47
C PHE A 141 -13.28 -10.08 -4.89
N PHE A 142 -12.82 -10.80 -3.87
CA PHE A 142 -13.61 -11.83 -3.20
C PHE A 142 -14.86 -11.27 -2.50
N ASN A 143 -14.77 -10.06 -1.96
CA ASN A 143 -15.93 -9.41 -1.36
C ASN A 143 -17.04 -9.11 -2.39
N VAL A 144 -16.69 -8.73 -3.63
CA VAL A 144 -17.69 -8.55 -4.71
C VAL A 144 -18.37 -9.86 -5.03
N LEU A 145 -17.61 -10.96 -5.17
CA LEU A 145 -18.17 -12.28 -5.44
C LEU A 145 -19.11 -12.74 -4.32
N ALA A 146 -18.66 -12.64 -3.07
CA ALA A 146 -19.46 -13.01 -1.89
C ALA A 146 -20.72 -12.14 -1.74
N ALA A 147 -20.63 -10.83 -1.99
CA ALA A 147 -21.77 -9.91 -1.92
C ALA A 147 -22.78 -10.19 -3.05
N GLY A 148 -22.29 -10.57 -4.25
CA GLY A 148 -23.15 -11.01 -5.36
C GLY A 148 -23.93 -12.28 -5.02
N MET A 149 -23.25 -13.29 -4.48
CA MET A 149 -23.92 -14.53 -4.05
C MET A 149 -24.92 -14.30 -2.91
N GLN A 150 -24.60 -13.41 -1.96
CA GLN A 150 -25.54 -13.03 -0.90
C GLN A 150 -26.79 -12.37 -1.47
N LEU A 151 -26.65 -11.48 -2.44
CA LEU A 151 -27.79 -10.83 -3.07
C LEU A 151 -28.67 -11.86 -3.79
N ILE A 152 -28.10 -12.87 -4.46
CA ILE A 152 -28.83 -13.95 -5.09
C ILE A 152 -29.63 -14.73 -4.05
N ALA A 153 -29.01 -15.15 -2.92
CA ALA A 153 -29.69 -15.86 -1.84
C ALA A 153 -30.83 -15.04 -1.21
N ASP A 154 -30.62 -13.75 -1.00
CA ASP A 154 -31.64 -12.86 -0.45
C ASP A 154 -32.76 -12.57 -1.45
N ASN A 155 -32.51 -12.56 -2.76
CA ASN A 155 -33.56 -12.48 -3.78
C ASN A 155 -34.46 -13.71 -3.77
N GLU A 156 -33.87 -14.92 -3.68
CA GLU A 156 -34.64 -16.16 -3.59
C GLU A 156 -35.51 -16.18 -2.32
N THR A 157 -34.93 -15.83 -1.18
CA THR A 157 -35.68 -15.75 0.10
C THR A 157 -36.83 -14.74 0.01
N MET A 158 -36.60 -13.58 -0.62
CA MET A 158 -37.63 -12.55 -0.81
C MET A 158 -38.74 -13.03 -1.74
N ALA A 159 -38.40 -13.71 -2.83
CA ALA A 159 -39.40 -14.25 -3.77
C ALA A 159 -40.32 -15.27 -3.08
N VAL A 160 -39.77 -16.16 -2.23
CA VAL A 160 -40.54 -17.12 -1.42
C VAL A 160 -41.47 -16.41 -0.46
N ALA A 161 -40.97 -15.43 0.27
CA ALA A 161 -41.78 -14.69 1.25
C ALA A 161 -42.90 -13.91 0.58
N TYR A 162 -42.63 -13.33 -0.60
CA TYR A 162 -43.67 -12.67 -1.41
C TYR A 162 -44.80 -13.64 -1.82
N VAL A 163 -44.44 -14.78 -2.40
CA VAL A 163 -45.42 -15.80 -2.83
C VAL A 163 -46.25 -16.31 -1.64
N ASN A 164 -45.64 -16.53 -0.47
CA ASN A 164 -46.33 -16.96 0.72
C ASN A 164 -47.35 -15.91 1.22
N ALA A 165 -46.97 -14.63 1.24
CA ALA A 165 -47.86 -13.53 1.60
C ALA A 165 -48.99 -13.34 0.58
N ASP A 166 -48.70 -13.46 -0.71
CA ASP A 166 -49.71 -13.32 -1.77
C ASP A 166 -50.73 -14.47 -1.74
N ASN A 167 -50.26 -15.70 -1.61
CA ASN A 167 -51.14 -16.86 -1.40
C ASN A 167 -52.00 -16.74 -0.15
N ALA A 168 -51.47 -16.23 0.95
CA ALA A 168 -52.24 -16.01 2.18
C ALA A 168 -53.32 -14.93 1.99
N ARG A 169 -53.05 -13.89 1.20
CA ARG A 169 -54.03 -12.85 0.87
C ARG A 169 -55.22 -13.42 0.09
N ASP A 170 -54.96 -14.32 -0.84
CA ASP A 170 -56.05 -14.99 -1.57
C ASP A 170 -56.80 -15.97 -0.71
N ARG A 171 -56.14 -16.72 0.17
CA ARG A 171 -56.79 -17.63 1.13
C ARG A 171 -57.62 -16.91 2.17
N LEU A 172 -57.26 -15.68 2.55
CA LEU A 172 -58.06 -14.84 3.46
C LEU A 172 -59.42 -14.49 2.82
N LYS A 173 -59.46 -14.19 1.49
CA LYS A 173 -60.68 -13.89 0.75
C LYS A 173 -61.72 -15.02 0.82
N VAL A 174 -61.25 -16.26 0.91
CA VAL A 174 -62.08 -17.47 1.00
C VAL A 174 -62.16 -18.01 2.44
N GLY A 175 -61.72 -17.27 3.45
CA GLY A 175 -61.86 -17.62 4.85
C GLY A 175 -60.96 -18.75 5.36
N GLN A 176 -59.90 -19.10 4.61
CA GLN A 176 -58.97 -20.21 4.93
C GLN A 176 -57.84 -19.83 5.86
N VAL A 177 -57.54 -18.54 6.04
CA VAL A 177 -56.53 -18.02 6.97
C VAL A 177 -57.09 -16.82 7.72
N SER A 178 -56.53 -16.49 8.87
CA SER A 178 -56.92 -15.33 9.66
C SER A 178 -56.23 -14.03 9.16
N ALA A 179 -56.83 -12.89 9.49
CA ALA A 179 -56.22 -11.59 9.25
C ALA A 179 -54.85 -11.43 9.98
N THR A 180 -54.71 -12.04 11.16
CA THR A 180 -53.49 -12.05 11.96
C THR A 180 -52.38 -12.84 11.26
N GLU A 181 -52.69 -14.02 10.69
CA GLU A 181 -51.75 -14.84 9.93
C GLU A 181 -51.26 -14.13 8.65
N LEU A 182 -52.18 -13.44 7.94
CA LEU A 182 -51.79 -12.61 6.79
C LEU A 182 -50.83 -11.47 7.22
N ALA A 183 -51.18 -10.76 8.30
CA ALA A 183 -50.37 -9.66 8.81
C ALA A 183 -48.95 -10.12 9.23
N GLU A 184 -48.83 -11.32 9.82
CA GLU A 184 -47.53 -11.93 10.15
C GLU A 184 -46.68 -12.21 8.90
N LEU A 185 -47.30 -12.82 7.87
CA LEU A 185 -46.61 -13.13 6.62
C LEU A 185 -46.21 -11.87 5.85
N GLU A 186 -47.04 -10.84 5.86
CA GLU A 186 -46.70 -9.53 5.25
C GLU A 186 -45.60 -8.83 6.02
N SER A 187 -45.59 -8.85 7.36
CA SER A 187 -44.51 -8.33 8.18
C SER A 187 -43.18 -9.05 7.87
N ARG A 188 -43.20 -10.37 7.83
CA ARG A 188 -42.03 -11.18 7.49
C ARG A 188 -41.50 -10.86 6.06
N TYR A 189 -42.40 -10.68 5.09
CA TYR A 189 -41.98 -10.25 3.74
C TYR A 189 -41.30 -8.89 3.77
N GLN A 190 -41.80 -7.90 4.52
CA GLN A 190 -41.19 -6.58 4.65
C GLN A 190 -39.78 -6.66 5.26
N ASP A 191 -39.58 -7.45 6.31
CA ASP A 191 -38.26 -7.65 6.93
C ASP A 191 -37.26 -8.26 5.94
N ILE A 192 -37.70 -9.26 5.16
CA ILE A 192 -36.88 -9.89 4.14
C ILE A 192 -36.56 -8.91 2.98
N LEU A 193 -37.51 -8.08 2.58
CA LEU A 193 -37.34 -7.04 1.57
C LEU A 193 -36.28 -6.00 2.00
N VAL A 194 -36.32 -5.59 3.29
CA VAL A 194 -35.27 -4.71 3.87
C VAL A 194 -33.90 -5.37 3.80
N ARG A 195 -33.78 -6.65 4.18
CA ARG A 195 -32.52 -7.43 4.11
C ARG A 195 -31.99 -7.51 2.67
N ARG A 196 -32.86 -7.80 1.72
CA ARG A 196 -32.52 -7.87 0.28
C ARG A 196 -32.02 -6.52 -0.26
N ASN A 197 -32.69 -5.42 0.11
CA ASN A 197 -32.28 -4.08 -0.32
C ASN A 197 -30.93 -3.70 0.29
N ALA A 198 -30.65 -4.08 1.55
CA ALA A 198 -29.33 -3.91 2.17
C ALA A 198 -28.25 -4.72 1.44
N SER A 199 -28.53 -5.95 1.01
CA SER A 199 -27.58 -6.77 0.24
C SER A 199 -27.31 -6.17 -1.13
N GLN A 200 -28.32 -5.59 -1.79
CA GLN A 200 -28.15 -4.88 -3.05
C GLN A 200 -27.22 -3.66 -2.89
N ALA A 201 -27.41 -2.88 -1.82
CA ALA A 201 -26.55 -1.74 -1.52
C ALA A 201 -25.11 -2.19 -1.24
N ARG A 202 -24.92 -3.29 -0.46
CA ARG A 202 -23.58 -3.86 -0.17
C ARG A 202 -22.88 -4.35 -1.46
N ALA A 203 -23.61 -5.01 -2.37
CA ALA A 203 -23.04 -5.45 -3.63
C ALA A 203 -22.56 -4.28 -4.52
N ARG A 204 -23.33 -3.18 -4.57
CA ARG A 204 -22.90 -1.95 -5.27
C ARG A 204 -21.68 -1.32 -4.62
N LEU A 205 -21.66 -1.22 -3.29
CA LEU A 205 -20.52 -0.68 -2.53
C LEU A 205 -19.27 -1.52 -2.74
N ALA A 206 -19.37 -2.85 -2.68
CA ALA A 206 -18.24 -3.75 -2.91
C ALA A 206 -17.62 -3.55 -4.30
N ARG A 207 -18.44 -3.40 -5.34
CA ARG A 207 -17.96 -3.09 -6.70
C ARG A 207 -17.24 -1.75 -6.78
N ALA A 208 -17.79 -0.70 -6.17
CA ALA A 208 -17.15 0.61 -6.12
C ALA A 208 -15.80 0.56 -5.38
N GLN A 209 -15.74 -0.19 -4.28
CA GLN A 209 -14.49 -0.41 -3.52
C GLN A 209 -13.43 -1.17 -4.34
N LEU A 210 -13.84 -2.18 -5.11
CA LEU A 210 -12.92 -2.88 -6.02
C LEU A 210 -12.42 -1.95 -7.13
N ALA A 211 -13.30 -1.15 -7.73
CA ALA A 211 -12.93 -0.17 -8.77
C ALA A 211 -11.88 0.83 -8.24
N ASN A 212 -12.09 1.36 -7.02
CA ASN A 212 -11.09 2.22 -6.35
C ASN A 212 -9.78 1.47 -6.09
N ALA A 213 -9.89 0.22 -5.62
CA ALA A 213 -8.74 -0.65 -5.42
C ALA A 213 -7.98 -0.96 -6.70
N MET A 214 -8.59 -0.96 -7.85
CA MET A 214 -7.97 -1.11 -9.17
C MET A 214 -7.50 0.24 -9.78
N ASN A 215 -7.50 1.33 -9.01
CA ASN A 215 -7.20 2.68 -9.49
C ASN A 215 -8.14 3.17 -10.62
N GLN A 216 -9.40 2.77 -10.57
CA GLN A 216 -10.47 3.18 -11.49
C GLN A 216 -11.63 3.83 -10.74
N PRO A 217 -11.41 4.95 -10.00
CA PRO A 217 -12.42 5.57 -9.15
C PRO A 217 -13.63 6.01 -9.98
N GLY A 218 -14.84 5.81 -9.43
CA GLY A 218 -16.09 6.15 -10.10
C GLY A 218 -16.59 5.15 -11.15
N GLN A 219 -15.80 4.13 -11.47
CA GLN A 219 -16.22 3.03 -12.35
C GLN A 219 -16.60 1.81 -11.52
N LEU A 220 -17.68 1.15 -11.89
CA LEU A 220 -18.04 -0.15 -11.30
C LEU A 220 -17.32 -1.24 -12.08
N ALA A 221 -16.71 -2.19 -11.37
CA ALA A 221 -16.10 -3.36 -12.00
C ALA A 221 -17.12 -4.12 -12.84
N ALA A 222 -16.68 -4.67 -13.98
CA ALA A 222 -17.47 -5.56 -14.81
C ALA A 222 -17.90 -6.81 -14.01
N GLU A 223 -18.66 -7.73 -14.63
CA GLU A 223 -18.90 -9.05 -14.04
C GLU A 223 -17.56 -9.75 -13.75
N LEU A 224 -17.47 -10.42 -12.60
CA LEU A 224 -16.27 -11.10 -12.16
C LEU A 224 -16.37 -12.59 -12.46
N GLU A 225 -15.22 -13.17 -12.81
CA GLU A 225 -15.07 -14.62 -12.92
C GLU A 225 -14.65 -15.20 -11.56
N ASP A 226 -15.32 -16.28 -11.13
CA ASP A 226 -14.96 -16.97 -9.88
C ASP A 226 -13.65 -17.76 -10.09
N PRO A 227 -12.53 -17.40 -9.39
CA PRO A 227 -11.23 -17.98 -9.69
C PRO A 227 -11.08 -19.41 -9.16
N LYS A 228 -10.23 -20.19 -9.83
CA LYS A 228 -9.74 -21.46 -9.31
C LYS A 228 -8.65 -21.20 -8.27
N LEU A 229 -8.88 -21.61 -7.02
CA LEU A 229 -8.00 -21.34 -5.87
C LEU A 229 -7.11 -22.55 -5.55
N ALA A 230 -6.29 -22.99 -6.52
CA ALA A 230 -5.42 -24.18 -6.36
C ALA A 230 -4.43 -24.04 -5.18
N ALA A 231 -4.04 -22.83 -4.82
CA ALA A 231 -3.16 -22.58 -3.68
C ALA A 231 -3.78 -22.97 -2.32
N ASN A 232 -5.11 -23.12 -2.24
CA ASN A 232 -5.79 -23.56 -1.02
C ASN A 232 -5.49 -25.02 -0.63
N ASP A 233 -4.95 -25.80 -1.57
CA ASP A 233 -4.61 -27.20 -1.34
C ASP A 233 -3.12 -27.41 -0.96
N LEU A 234 -2.35 -26.32 -0.85
CA LEU A 234 -0.97 -26.38 -0.39
C LEU A 234 -0.89 -26.87 1.07
N ALA A 235 0.09 -27.72 1.34
CA ALA A 235 0.39 -28.14 2.71
C ALA A 235 0.93 -26.94 3.49
N LEU A 236 0.39 -26.73 4.70
CA LEU A 236 0.86 -25.72 5.62
C LEU A 236 2.04 -26.30 6.42
N PRO A 237 3.26 -25.72 6.34
CA PRO A 237 4.38 -26.11 7.19
C PRO A 237 4.11 -25.77 8.66
N ASP A 238 4.81 -26.46 9.57
CA ASP A 238 4.69 -26.19 11.00
C ASP A 238 5.11 -24.75 11.35
N TYR A 239 4.46 -24.19 12.35
CA TYR A 239 4.72 -22.81 12.81
C TYR A 239 6.20 -22.57 13.16
N GLU A 240 6.83 -23.55 13.82
CA GLU A 240 8.22 -23.50 14.26
C GLU A 240 9.22 -23.41 13.10
N ILE A 241 8.83 -23.89 11.91
CA ILE A 241 9.62 -23.76 10.68
C ILE A 241 9.44 -22.37 10.06
N LEU A 242 8.24 -21.81 10.15
CA LEU A 242 7.89 -20.53 9.54
C LEU A 242 8.40 -19.32 10.32
N LEU A 243 8.49 -19.43 11.65
CA LEU A 243 8.89 -18.34 12.54
C LEU A 243 10.31 -17.80 12.21
N PRO A 244 11.37 -18.61 12.12
CA PRO A 244 12.70 -18.10 11.75
C PRO A 244 12.73 -17.51 10.33
N VAL A 245 12.00 -18.10 9.39
CA VAL A 245 11.89 -17.58 8.01
C VAL A 245 11.28 -16.17 8.01
N MET A 246 10.22 -15.96 8.76
CA MET A 246 9.59 -14.65 8.93
C MET A 246 10.57 -13.66 9.56
N GLN A 247 11.28 -14.03 10.61
CA GLN A 247 12.24 -13.15 11.30
C GLN A 247 13.39 -12.70 10.39
N GLU A 248 13.79 -13.54 9.43
CA GLU A 248 14.86 -13.21 8.49
C GLU A 248 14.40 -12.39 7.29
N HIS A 249 13.21 -12.69 6.75
CA HIS A 249 12.80 -12.18 5.44
C HIS A 249 11.66 -11.17 5.47
N ASN A 250 11.00 -10.95 6.64
CA ASN A 250 9.86 -10.05 6.72
C ASN A 250 10.24 -8.61 6.33
N PRO A 251 9.56 -7.98 5.34
CA PRO A 251 9.92 -6.66 4.85
C PRO A 251 9.81 -5.56 5.93
N ARG A 252 8.81 -5.63 6.81
CA ARG A 252 8.62 -4.65 7.89
C ARG A 252 9.76 -4.71 8.90
N LEU A 253 10.19 -5.93 9.25
CA LEU A 253 11.33 -6.11 10.16
C LEU A 253 12.63 -5.64 9.52
N ARG A 254 12.85 -5.91 8.24
CA ARG A 254 13.99 -5.41 7.47
C ARG A 254 14.00 -3.88 7.44
N THR A 255 12.86 -3.23 7.20
CA THR A 255 12.72 -1.77 7.28
C THR A 255 13.18 -1.24 8.64
N GLN A 256 12.69 -1.83 9.72
CA GLN A 256 13.00 -1.38 11.08
C GLN A 256 14.48 -1.58 11.45
N LEU A 257 15.07 -2.72 11.05
CA LEU A 257 16.48 -3.02 11.27
C LEU A 257 17.39 -2.09 10.44
N ALA A 258 17.02 -1.75 9.22
CA ALA A 258 17.76 -0.80 8.40
C ALA A 258 17.70 0.63 8.98
N LEU A 259 16.57 1.06 9.54
CA LEU A 259 16.46 2.33 10.26
C LEU A 259 17.30 2.35 11.54
N LEU A 260 17.36 1.24 12.26
CA LEU A 260 18.21 1.08 13.44
C LEU A 260 19.69 1.21 13.07
N GLU A 261 20.13 0.57 11.98
CA GLU A 261 21.50 0.69 11.47
C GLU A 261 21.80 2.11 10.99
N ALA A 262 20.86 2.78 10.32
CA ALA A 262 21.00 4.18 9.92
C ALA A 262 21.23 5.10 11.14
N SER A 263 20.50 4.89 12.22
CA SER A 263 20.69 5.66 13.47
C SER A 263 22.06 5.39 14.10
N ARG A 264 22.51 4.13 14.12
CA ARG A 264 23.86 3.78 14.58
C ARG A 264 24.95 4.52 13.80
N GLN A 265 24.82 4.53 12.49
CA GLN A 265 25.78 5.20 11.60
C GLN A 265 25.74 6.73 11.75
N ARG A 266 24.55 7.33 12.00
CA ARG A 266 24.44 8.75 12.37
C ARG A 266 25.16 9.10 13.65
N MET A 267 25.13 8.22 14.68
CA MET A 267 25.91 8.42 15.90
C MET A 267 27.41 8.49 15.61
N GLU A 268 27.93 7.63 14.73
CA GLU A 268 29.35 7.68 14.32
C GLU A 268 29.66 8.97 13.54
N ALA A 269 28.76 9.41 12.66
CA ALA A 269 28.91 10.69 11.96
C ALA A 269 28.95 11.88 12.93
N LEU A 270 28.09 11.88 13.96
CA LEU A 270 28.08 12.92 15.00
C LEU A 270 29.34 12.90 15.87
N ARG A 271 29.92 11.73 16.17
CA ARG A 271 31.22 11.63 16.85
C ARG A 271 32.34 12.25 16.03
N ALA A 272 32.31 12.02 14.71
CA ALA A 272 33.27 12.57 13.76
C ALA A 272 33.15 14.09 13.57
N GLU A 273 32.08 14.75 14.04
CA GLU A 273 31.96 16.23 13.99
C GLU A 273 32.99 17.01 14.81
N ASN A 274 33.59 16.37 15.78
CA ASN A 274 34.70 16.96 16.55
C ASN A 274 36.09 16.69 15.96
N SER A 275 36.14 15.94 14.85
CA SER A 275 37.39 15.63 14.15
C SER A 275 37.84 16.81 13.28
N PRO A 276 39.14 16.94 12.99
CA PRO A 276 39.66 17.94 12.06
C PRO A 276 39.07 17.75 10.64
N MET A 277 39.09 18.82 9.86
CA MET A 277 38.75 18.85 8.44
C MET A 277 39.86 19.45 7.64
N LEU A 278 40.19 18.88 6.50
CA LEU A 278 41.19 19.38 5.55
C LEU A 278 40.50 19.75 4.24
N ASP A 279 40.48 21.03 3.91
CA ASP A 279 39.85 21.56 2.72
C ASP A 279 40.90 22.19 1.80
N ALA A 280 40.79 21.98 0.49
CA ALA A 280 41.47 22.80 -0.51
C ALA A 280 40.59 24.00 -0.82
N GLU A 281 41.20 25.19 -0.86
CA GLU A 281 40.50 26.42 -1.18
C GLU A 281 41.26 27.19 -2.25
N VAL A 282 40.52 27.73 -3.22
CA VAL A 282 41.02 28.67 -4.22
C VAL A 282 40.06 29.85 -4.23
N GLU A 283 40.61 31.05 -4.12
CA GLU A 283 39.87 32.32 -4.14
C GLU A 283 40.48 33.28 -5.15
N ALA A 284 39.65 33.81 -6.03
CA ALA A 284 39.99 34.94 -6.91
C ALA A 284 39.09 36.12 -6.55
N ALA A 285 39.66 37.29 -6.27
CA ALA A 285 38.90 38.44 -5.83
C ALA A 285 39.35 39.74 -6.53
N GLY A 286 38.35 40.58 -6.83
CA GLY A 286 38.54 41.96 -7.28
C GLY A 286 38.00 42.94 -6.21
N TYR A 287 38.75 43.99 -5.96
CA TYR A 287 38.40 44.97 -4.95
C TYR A 287 38.40 46.39 -5.56
N SER A 288 37.42 47.23 -5.19
CA SER A 288 37.43 48.66 -5.59
C SER A 288 38.46 49.47 -4.80
N ARG A 289 38.94 48.94 -3.68
CA ARG A 289 39.97 49.54 -2.84
C ARG A 289 41.09 48.54 -2.63
N GLU A 290 42.26 48.83 -3.17
CA GLU A 290 43.48 48.03 -2.94
C GLU A 290 44.06 48.33 -1.56
N THR A 291 44.43 47.29 -0.84
CA THR A 291 45.18 47.37 0.42
C THR A 291 46.24 46.28 0.42
N ALA A 292 47.33 46.50 1.15
CA ALA A 292 48.47 45.54 1.23
C ALA A 292 48.09 44.17 1.80
N THR A 293 46.88 44.00 2.32
CA THR A 293 46.38 42.73 2.90
C THR A 293 45.34 42.03 2.04
N ARG A 294 45.08 42.53 0.84
CA ARG A 294 44.09 41.96 -0.10
C ARG A 294 44.76 41.34 -1.32
N ASP A 295 44.69 40.02 -1.41
CA ASP A 295 45.22 39.26 -2.53
C ASP A 295 44.15 39.09 -3.61
N ASN A 296 44.48 39.25 -4.87
CA ASN A 296 43.59 39.00 -6.01
C ASN A 296 43.43 37.53 -6.32
N LEU A 297 44.40 36.68 -5.90
CA LEU A 297 44.37 35.24 -6.03
C LEU A 297 45.01 34.60 -4.81
N ARG A 298 44.26 33.66 -4.21
CA ARG A 298 44.73 32.87 -3.08
C ARG A 298 44.42 31.42 -3.31
N ALA A 299 45.38 30.53 -3.13
CA ALA A 299 45.15 29.08 -3.15
C ALA A 299 45.89 28.45 -1.96
N GLY A 300 45.26 27.48 -1.33
CA GLY A 300 45.82 26.84 -0.14
C GLY A 300 45.01 25.64 0.33
N VAL A 301 45.54 25.04 1.38
CA VAL A 301 44.88 23.98 2.14
C VAL A 301 44.64 24.48 3.55
N VAL A 302 43.39 24.32 4.03
CA VAL A 302 42.97 24.81 5.35
C VAL A 302 42.62 23.62 6.21
N LEU A 303 43.30 23.47 7.36
CA LEU A 303 42.95 22.53 8.40
C LEU A 303 42.04 23.23 9.42
N THR A 304 40.81 22.79 9.53
CA THR A 304 39.87 23.29 10.53
C THR A 304 39.64 22.21 11.59
N TRP A 305 39.98 22.50 12.84
CA TRP A 305 39.72 21.59 13.97
C TRP A 305 38.84 22.27 15.03
N PRO A 306 37.59 21.81 15.13
CA PRO A 306 36.67 22.37 16.12
C PRO A 306 36.96 21.79 17.51
N VAL A 307 37.94 22.35 18.21
CA VAL A 307 38.41 21.89 19.54
C VAL A 307 37.33 21.99 20.60
N TYR A 308 36.48 23.02 20.52
CA TYR A 308 35.37 23.23 21.44
C TYR A 308 34.19 23.87 20.75
N GLN A 309 33.05 23.22 20.81
CA GLN A 309 31.77 23.66 20.19
C GLN A 309 30.63 23.80 21.22
N GLY A 310 30.98 24.05 22.50
CA GLY A 310 30.02 24.00 23.59
C GLY A 310 29.46 22.59 23.79
N ARG A 311 28.18 22.51 24.12
CA ARG A 311 27.47 21.21 24.31
C ARG A 311 26.74 20.72 23.05
N ARG A 312 26.96 21.34 21.89
CA ARG A 312 26.20 21.08 20.69
C ARG A 312 26.28 19.60 20.26
N VAL A 313 27.46 19.08 20.04
CA VAL A 313 27.69 17.72 19.58
C VAL A 313 27.24 16.68 20.62
N SER A 314 27.54 16.90 21.90
CA SER A 314 27.10 15.99 22.97
C SER A 314 25.59 15.92 23.11
N ALA A 315 24.88 17.03 22.94
CA ALA A 315 23.41 17.06 22.94
C ALA A 315 22.81 16.37 21.73
N GLN A 316 23.39 16.57 20.54
CA GLN A 316 22.96 15.87 19.31
C GLN A 316 23.21 14.35 19.41
N LEU A 317 24.36 13.95 19.96
CA LEU A 317 24.66 12.53 20.16
C LEU A 317 23.71 11.91 21.20
N ALA A 318 23.42 12.58 22.31
CA ALA A 318 22.46 12.10 23.31
C ALA A 318 21.05 11.94 22.71
N ARG A 319 20.62 12.86 21.84
CA ARG A 319 19.35 12.77 21.12
C ARG A 319 19.32 11.55 20.18
N GLU A 320 20.40 11.35 19.41
CA GLU A 320 20.49 10.21 18.49
C GLU A 320 20.58 8.86 19.24
N GLN A 321 21.25 8.82 20.39
CA GLN A 321 21.26 7.65 21.27
C GLN A 321 19.85 7.31 21.77
N ALA A 322 19.07 8.30 22.18
CA ALA A 322 17.68 8.10 22.58
C ALA A 322 16.83 7.57 21.39
N GLN A 323 17.06 8.10 20.18
CA GLN A 323 16.40 7.62 18.97
C GLN A 323 16.79 6.18 18.63
N PHE A 324 18.08 5.81 18.77
CA PHE A 324 18.56 4.44 18.59
C PHE A 324 17.87 3.47 19.56
N HIS A 325 17.81 3.80 20.87
CA HIS A 325 17.10 2.97 21.85
C HIS A 325 15.60 2.85 21.55
N LYS A 326 14.98 3.92 21.07
CA LYS A 326 13.58 3.89 20.63
C LYS A 326 13.40 2.91 19.47
N LEU A 327 14.22 3.02 18.41
CA LEU A 327 14.17 2.13 17.24
C LEU A 327 14.45 0.67 17.63
N GLN A 328 15.33 0.43 18.58
CA GLN A 328 15.61 -0.90 19.12
C GLN A 328 14.38 -1.48 19.81
N ALA A 329 13.74 -0.72 20.70
CA ALA A 329 12.51 -1.16 21.36
C ALA A 329 11.36 -1.40 20.39
N GLU A 330 11.23 -0.56 19.34
CA GLU A 330 10.27 -0.75 18.26
C GLU A 330 10.55 -2.02 17.46
N ALA A 331 11.82 -2.35 17.18
CA ALA A 331 12.19 -3.59 16.50
C ALA A 331 11.84 -4.82 17.34
N ASP A 332 12.11 -4.78 18.65
CA ASP A 332 11.80 -5.88 19.57
C ASP A 332 10.29 -6.07 19.70
N LYS A 333 9.52 -4.97 19.82
CA LYS A 333 8.07 -5.01 19.81
C LYS A 333 7.54 -5.57 18.49
N LEU A 334 8.07 -5.10 17.35
CA LEU A 334 7.64 -5.58 16.04
C LEU A 334 7.90 -7.08 15.86
N ARG A 335 8.98 -7.64 16.40
CA ARG A 335 9.22 -9.09 16.39
C ARG A 335 8.12 -9.87 17.12
N MET A 336 7.69 -9.38 18.28
CA MET A 336 6.57 -9.98 19.03
C MET A 336 5.27 -9.89 18.26
N ASP A 337 4.91 -8.69 17.76
CA ASP A 337 3.68 -8.45 17.00
C ASP A 337 3.62 -9.33 15.72
N LEU A 338 4.75 -9.51 15.03
CA LEU A 338 4.84 -10.36 13.85
C LEU A 338 4.75 -11.86 14.18
N ALA A 339 5.32 -12.30 15.30
CA ALA A 339 5.20 -13.68 15.74
C ALA A 339 3.75 -14.03 16.11
N GLU A 340 3.05 -13.12 16.78
CA GLU A 340 1.62 -13.25 17.07
C GLU A 340 0.79 -13.28 15.80
N ALA A 341 1.00 -12.32 14.87
CA ALA A 341 0.30 -12.28 13.59
C ALA A 341 0.54 -13.53 12.73
N LEU A 342 1.77 -14.09 12.76
CA LEU A 342 2.07 -15.35 12.08
C LEU A 342 1.30 -16.52 12.70
N LEU A 343 1.25 -16.60 14.02
CA LEU A 343 0.51 -17.64 14.73
C LEU A 343 -1.00 -17.55 14.46
N GLU A 344 -1.58 -16.34 14.46
CA GLU A 344 -2.98 -16.13 14.12
C GLU A 344 -3.32 -16.62 12.71
N VAL A 345 -2.53 -16.20 11.71
CA VAL A 345 -2.77 -16.61 10.31
C VAL A 345 -2.52 -18.10 10.13
N TRP A 346 -1.51 -18.66 10.78
CA TRP A 346 -1.23 -20.10 10.76
C TRP A 346 -2.40 -20.90 11.33
N ALA A 347 -2.92 -20.50 12.50
CA ALA A 347 -4.05 -21.16 13.15
C ALA A 347 -5.34 -21.00 12.32
N GLU A 348 -5.55 -19.85 11.68
CA GLU A 348 -6.68 -19.61 10.76
C GLU A 348 -6.62 -20.62 9.59
N ILE A 349 -5.46 -20.77 8.93
CA ILE A 349 -5.28 -21.71 7.82
C ILE A 349 -5.51 -23.15 8.29
N ASP A 350 -4.91 -23.56 9.39
CA ASP A 350 -5.04 -24.92 9.94
C ASP A 350 -6.51 -25.24 10.24
N GLN A 351 -7.24 -24.33 10.90
CA GLN A 351 -8.67 -24.49 11.19
C GLN A 351 -9.50 -24.57 9.90
N LEU A 352 -9.24 -23.66 8.95
CA LEU A 352 -9.98 -23.63 7.67
C LEU A 352 -9.75 -24.91 6.87
N GLN A 353 -8.51 -25.42 6.78
CA GLN A 353 -8.19 -26.63 6.04
C GLN A 353 -8.72 -27.89 6.71
N ARG A 354 -8.53 -28.05 8.03
CA ARG A 354 -8.85 -29.31 8.72
C ARG A 354 -10.34 -29.49 9.03
N SER A 355 -11.07 -28.39 9.32
CA SER A 355 -12.44 -28.52 9.82
C SER A 355 -13.48 -27.74 9.02
N VAL A 356 -13.27 -26.43 8.84
CA VAL A 356 -14.33 -25.56 8.30
C VAL A 356 -14.67 -25.90 6.84
N ARG A 357 -13.66 -26.18 6.03
CA ARG A 357 -13.80 -26.54 4.61
C ARG A 357 -14.58 -27.85 4.43
N ALA A 358 -14.27 -28.86 5.23
CA ALA A 358 -14.99 -30.15 5.20
C ALA A 358 -16.44 -29.98 5.65
N ALA A 359 -16.68 -29.22 6.71
CA ALA A 359 -18.03 -28.96 7.21
C ALA A 359 -18.88 -28.16 6.17
N ALA A 360 -18.28 -27.17 5.52
CA ALA A 360 -18.97 -26.38 4.49
C ALA A 360 -19.36 -27.25 3.28
N ARG A 361 -18.46 -28.11 2.80
CA ARG A 361 -18.75 -29.07 1.71
C ARG A 361 -19.87 -30.05 2.08
N LYS A 362 -19.83 -30.63 3.28
CA LYS A 362 -20.90 -31.51 3.76
C LYS A 362 -22.25 -30.80 3.90
N GLN A 363 -22.23 -29.52 4.27
CA GLN A 363 -23.45 -28.71 4.30
C GLN A 363 -24.04 -28.50 2.89
N VAL A 364 -23.21 -28.23 1.89
CA VAL A 364 -23.65 -28.11 0.48
C VAL A 364 -24.24 -29.43 0.01
N GLU A 365 -23.54 -30.57 0.19
CA GLU A 365 -24.00 -31.90 -0.17
C GLU A 365 -25.39 -32.21 0.45
N TYR A 366 -25.55 -31.94 1.74
CA TYR A 366 -26.83 -32.11 2.43
C TYR A 366 -27.94 -31.22 1.80
N ARG A 367 -27.64 -29.95 1.53
CA ARG A 367 -28.63 -29.02 0.96
C ARG A 367 -29.00 -29.32 -0.47
N ASP A 368 -28.06 -29.80 -1.28
CA ASP A 368 -28.35 -30.25 -2.66
C ASP A 368 -29.29 -31.46 -2.64
N LEU A 369 -29.06 -32.48 -1.77
CA LEU A 369 -29.97 -33.62 -1.60
C LEU A 369 -31.36 -33.18 -1.05
N ALA A 370 -31.39 -32.23 -0.13
CA ALA A 370 -32.65 -31.69 0.37
C ALA A 370 -33.44 -30.94 -0.71
N LEU A 371 -32.77 -30.24 -1.59
CA LEU A 371 -33.38 -29.56 -2.74
C LEU A 371 -33.96 -30.56 -3.75
N GLU A 372 -33.23 -31.64 -4.08
CA GLU A 372 -33.73 -32.72 -4.96
C GLU A 372 -34.97 -33.37 -4.35
N LYS A 373 -34.96 -33.66 -3.05
CA LYS A 373 -36.15 -34.18 -2.35
C LYS A 373 -37.31 -33.20 -2.47
N ALA A 374 -37.11 -31.90 -2.24
CA ALA A 374 -38.16 -30.89 -2.32
C ALA A 374 -38.70 -30.76 -3.77
N ARG A 375 -37.87 -30.92 -4.81
CA ARG A 375 -38.31 -30.95 -6.22
C ARG A 375 -39.20 -32.14 -6.50
N GLY A 376 -38.78 -33.36 -6.12
CA GLY A 376 -39.61 -34.57 -6.31
C GLY A 376 -40.97 -34.50 -5.56
N GLN A 377 -40.99 -33.91 -4.35
CA GLN A 377 -42.24 -33.66 -3.62
C GLN A 377 -43.17 -32.65 -4.34
N TYR A 378 -42.57 -31.60 -4.92
CA TYR A 378 -43.32 -30.61 -5.70
C TYR A 378 -43.93 -31.19 -6.97
N GLU A 379 -43.22 -32.09 -7.69
CA GLU A 379 -43.70 -32.75 -8.89
C GLU A 379 -44.89 -33.69 -8.65
N VAL A 380 -45.02 -34.26 -7.45
CA VAL A 380 -46.15 -35.13 -7.06
C VAL A 380 -47.25 -34.40 -6.28
N GLU A 381 -47.31 -33.06 -6.43
CA GLU A 381 -48.31 -32.18 -5.81
C GLU A 381 -48.35 -32.23 -4.25
N LEU A 382 -47.34 -32.76 -3.60
CA LEU A 382 -47.18 -32.66 -2.15
C LEU A 382 -46.76 -31.26 -1.79
N LYS A 383 -47.23 -30.71 -0.65
CA LYS A 383 -46.76 -29.41 -0.12
C LYS A 383 -45.25 -29.46 0.09
N ALA A 384 -44.49 -28.88 -0.84
CA ALA A 384 -43.05 -28.82 -0.75
C ALA A 384 -42.60 -27.37 -0.60
N ASN A 385 -41.70 -27.11 0.34
CA ASN A 385 -41.05 -25.81 0.50
C ASN A 385 -39.85 -25.70 -0.46
N LEU A 386 -40.11 -25.82 -1.77
CA LEU A 386 -39.05 -25.79 -2.83
C LEU A 386 -38.24 -24.50 -2.77
N GLY A 387 -38.91 -23.35 -2.59
CA GLY A 387 -38.22 -22.06 -2.53
C GLY A 387 -37.31 -21.93 -1.30
N ASP A 388 -37.75 -22.40 -0.12
CA ASP A 388 -36.94 -22.42 1.10
C ASP A 388 -35.70 -23.33 0.91
N ALA A 389 -35.89 -24.49 0.26
CA ALA A 389 -34.78 -25.39 -0.08
C ALA A 389 -33.77 -24.74 -1.04
N MET A 390 -34.25 -24.00 -2.06
CA MET A 390 -33.39 -23.23 -2.97
C MET A 390 -32.59 -22.15 -2.23
N ALA A 391 -33.25 -21.34 -1.41
CA ALA A 391 -32.59 -20.31 -0.60
C ALA A 391 -31.53 -20.90 0.33
N ALA A 392 -31.84 -21.98 1.04
CA ALA A 392 -30.91 -22.67 1.93
C ALA A 392 -29.71 -23.28 1.20
N THR A 393 -29.91 -23.77 -0.04
CA THR A 393 -28.81 -24.26 -0.89
C THR A 393 -27.90 -23.13 -1.30
N MET A 394 -28.44 -21.96 -1.69
CA MET A 394 -27.63 -20.79 -2.06
C MET A 394 -26.83 -20.27 -0.87
N GLU A 395 -27.41 -20.24 0.35
CA GLU A 395 -26.69 -19.88 1.58
C GLU A 395 -25.56 -20.87 1.90
N ALA A 396 -25.76 -22.16 1.68
CA ALA A 396 -24.71 -23.17 1.90
C ALA A 396 -23.54 -23.01 0.89
N LYS A 397 -23.85 -22.80 -0.39
CA LYS A 397 -22.85 -22.51 -1.43
C LYS A 397 -22.09 -21.22 -1.18
N LEU A 398 -22.78 -20.17 -0.72
CA LEU A 398 -22.12 -18.93 -0.30
C LEU A 398 -21.14 -19.17 0.85
N ARG A 399 -21.52 -19.96 1.87
CA ARG A 399 -20.65 -20.31 3.00
C ARG A 399 -19.41 -21.07 2.53
N GLU A 400 -19.56 -22.05 1.66
CA GLU A 400 -18.44 -22.80 1.08
C GLU A 400 -17.49 -21.87 0.33
N ARG A 401 -18.01 -21.00 -0.57
CA ARG A 401 -17.16 -20.08 -1.33
C ARG A 401 -16.48 -19.05 -0.44
N ARG A 402 -17.15 -18.54 0.59
CA ARG A 402 -16.51 -17.65 1.59
C ARG A 402 -15.35 -18.35 2.31
N THR A 403 -15.50 -19.61 2.66
CA THR A 403 -14.41 -20.41 3.27
C THR A 403 -13.21 -20.52 2.33
N GLU A 404 -13.44 -20.80 1.03
CA GLU A 404 -12.37 -20.86 0.03
C GLU A 404 -11.68 -19.48 -0.16
N TYR A 405 -12.43 -18.38 -0.16
CA TYR A 405 -11.88 -17.02 -0.26
C TYR A 405 -11.07 -16.64 0.99
N GLN A 406 -11.56 -16.97 2.18
CA GLN A 406 -10.86 -16.73 3.44
C GLN A 406 -9.53 -17.49 3.46
N LEU A 407 -9.53 -18.75 3.06
CA LEU A 407 -8.33 -19.57 2.98
C LEU A 407 -7.30 -19.00 1.99
N ALA A 408 -7.73 -18.58 0.81
CA ALA A 408 -6.86 -17.94 -0.18
C ALA A 408 -6.25 -16.63 0.33
N LEU A 409 -7.03 -15.80 1.07
CA LEU A 409 -6.54 -14.59 1.70
C LEU A 409 -5.56 -14.89 2.84
N ALA A 410 -5.82 -15.92 3.65
CA ALA A 410 -4.91 -16.34 4.71
C ALA A 410 -3.56 -16.81 4.14
N PHE A 411 -3.56 -17.56 3.02
CA PHE A 411 -2.33 -17.91 2.31
C PHE A 411 -1.60 -16.70 1.71
N ALA A 412 -2.32 -15.71 1.22
CA ALA A 412 -1.70 -14.48 0.75
C ALA A 412 -1.06 -13.68 1.91
N ARG A 413 -1.74 -13.62 3.07
CA ARG A 413 -1.22 -12.97 4.29
C ARG A 413 0.03 -13.66 4.84
N ILE A 414 0.03 -15.00 4.93
CA ILE A 414 1.21 -15.72 5.44
C ILE A 414 2.39 -15.54 4.50
N LYS A 415 2.18 -15.55 3.18
CA LYS A 415 3.23 -15.25 2.20
C LYS A 415 3.81 -13.85 2.39
N ALA A 416 2.98 -12.84 2.62
CA ALA A 416 3.43 -11.48 2.88
C ALA A 416 4.19 -11.35 4.22
N LEU A 417 3.76 -12.08 5.26
CA LEU A 417 4.47 -12.15 6.54
C LEU A 417 5.84 -12.80 6.40
N LEU A 418 5.96 -13.87 5.60
CA LEU A 418 7.22 -14.55 5.36
C LEU A 418 8.17 -13.75 4.45
N GLY A 419 7.68 -12.80 3.66
CA GLY A 419 8.46 -12.05 2.67
C GLY A 419 8.96 -12.90 1.48
N ARG A 420 8.55 -14.18 1.40
CA ARG A 420 8.87 -15.10 0.30
C ARG A 420 7.73 -16.10 0.06
N PRO A 421 7.65 -16.74 -1.13
CA PRO A 421 6.69 -17.82 -1.38
C PRO A 421 6.86 -18.97 -0.37
N LEU A 422 5.73 -19.61 -0.01
CA LEU A 422 5.77 -20.91 0.67
C LEU A 422 6.39 -21.93 -0.28
N GLU A 423 7.51 -22.50 0.07
CA GLU A 423 8.06 -23.64 -0.66
C GLU A 423 7.15 -24.84 -0.43
N SER A 424 6.74 -25.49 -1.51
CA SER A 424 6.07 -26.79 -1.38
C SER A 424 7.05 -27.76 -0.75
N THR A 425 6.83 -28.13 0.50
CA THR A 425 7.54 -29.26 1.15
C THR A 425 7.09 -30.56 0.49
N GLY A 426 7.51 -30.76 -0.75
CA GLY A 426 7.10 -31.87 -1.58
C GLY A 426 8.24 -32.32 -2.50
N LYS A 427 9.06 -33.26 -2.03
CA LYS A 427 9.97 -34.15 -2.82
C LYS A 427 11.14 -33.45 -3.51
N ASP A 428 12.16 -33.13 -2.77
CA ASP A 428 13.53 -33.18 -3.28
C ASP A 428 14.50 -33.99 -2.37
N GLU A 429 13.99 -35.03 -1.70
CA GLU A 429 14.82 -36.13 -1.20
C GLU A 429 14.88 -37.20 -2.28
N GLY A 430 15.70 -37.04 -3.30
CA GLY A 430 15.87 -38.13 -4.26
C GLY A 430 16.57 -37.80 -5.58
N ARG A 431 17.60 -36.95 -5.57
CA ARG A 431 18.54 -36.90 -6.70
C ARG A 431 19.96 -36.53 -6.28
N THR A 432 20.56 -37.42 -5.49
CA THR A 432 22.00 -37.58 -5.42
C THR A 432 22.29 -39.07 -5.37
N LYS A 433 22.49 -39.64 -6.55
CA LYS A 433 23.37 -40.81 -6.78
C LYS A 433 24.03 -40.63 -8.12
#